data_5cc062a4d20e51ec16a74a1dd194686a
#
_entry.id   5cc062a4d20e51ec16a74a1dd194686a
#
_cell.length_a   1.000
_cell.length_b   1.000
_cell.length_c   1.000
_cell.angle_alpha   90.00
_cell.angle_beta   90.00
_cell.angle_gamma   90.00
#
_symmetry.space_group_name_H-M   'P 1'
#
loop_
_entity.id
_entity.type
_entity.pdbx_description
1 polymer ?
#
loop_
_entity_poly.entity_id
_entity_poly.type
_entity_poly.pdbx_seq_one_letter_code
_entity_poly.pdbx_strand_id
1 'polypeptide(L)'
;SDVFKMKMSSKILNNEKLYKYNWFNLGGPAKIFFKANSISDIKKFLEDGNNRNKKIHVLGAGSNTLFRDGGFDGIVIKLGAEFAYTKMLNDGNIEVGGATLDKKVADFAMENSLEGFEFLSCIPGTIGGAVIMNSGCYGYNISKSIISIETLTFNGELKSYKSNDIKFF
;
A
#
# COMPACT_ATOMS: atom_id res chain seq x y z
N SER A 1 -8.47 -25.80 -15.82
CA SER A 1 -7.12 -26.10 -15.28
C SER A 1 -6.92 -25.28 -14.03
N ASP A 2 -7.05 -25.94 -12.88
CA ASP A 2 -6.83 -25.33 -11.57
C ASP A 2 -5.35 -24.98 -11.45
N VAL A 3 -5.03 -23.73 -11.69
CA VAL A 3 -3.72 -23.19 -11.32
C VAL A 3 -3.73 -23.11 -9.80
N PHE A 4 -3.04 -24.03 -9.18
CA PHE A 4 -2.72 -24.04 -7.76
C PHE A 4 -1.92 -22.76 -7.47
N LYS A 5 -2.60 -21.65 -7.14
CA LYS A 5 -1.95 -20.47 -6.58
C LYS A 5 -1.48 -20.85 -5.18
N MET A 6 -0.22 -21.23 -5.06
CA MET A 6 0.41 -21.34 -3.75
C MET A 6 0.29 -19.99 -3.07
N LYS A 7 -0.57 -19.91 -2.06
CA LYS A 7 -0.74 -18.72 -1.24
C LYS A 7 0.57 -18.54 -0.47
N MET A 8 1.36 -17.54 -0.85
CA MET A 8 2.59 -17.23 -0.12
C MET A 8 2.23 -16.81 1.29
N SER A 9 2.81 -17.46 2.29
CA SER A 9 2.60 -17.11 3.69
C SER A 9 3.30 -15.79 4.03
N SER A 10 2.72 -15.02 4.96
CA SER A 10 3.38 -13.85 5.54
C SER A 10 4.65 -14.24 6.30
N LYS A 11 5.66 -13.36 6.31
CA LYS A 11 6.97 -13.61 6.92
C LYS A 11 7.39 -12.45 7.81
N ILE A 12 8.00 -12.78 8.94
CA ILE A 12 8.66 -11.83 9.83
C ILE A 12 10.17 -12.02 9.71
N LEU A 13 10.88 -10.93 9.43
CA LEU A 13 12.32 -10.91 9.32
C LEU A 13 12.88 -9.93 10.34
N ASN A 14 14.00 -10.28 10.99
CA ASN A 14 14.69 -9.40 11.91
C ASN A 14 15.91 -8.77 11.24
N ASN A 15 16.14 -7.49 11.50
CA ASN A 15 17.27 -6.74 10.96
C ASN A 15 17.38 -6.81 9.42
N GLU A 16 16.24 -6.80 8.75
CA GLU A 16 16.19 -6.82 7.28
C GLU A 16 16.68 -5.50 6.69
N LYS A 17 17.59 -5.60 5.76
CA LYS A 17 18.22 -4.43 5.13
C LYS A 17 17.28 -3.74 4.16
N LEU A 18 16.94 -2.49 4.45
CA LEU A 18 15.94 -1.72 3.72
C LEU A 18 16.40 -1.24 2.34
N TYR A 19 17.70 -1.20 2.09
CA TYR A 19 18.22 -0.80 0.79
C TYR A 19 17.69 -1.65 -0.38
N LYS A 20 17.26 -2.89 -0.10
CA LYS A 20 16.69 -3.80 -1.09
C LYS A 20 15.32 -3.36 -1.63
N TYR A 21 14.67 -2.41 -0.95
CA TYR A 21 13.26 -2.09 -1.16
C TYR A 21 13.02 -0.66 -1.69
N ASN A 22 14.08 0.04 -2.06
CA ASN A 22 13.95 1.37 -2.67
C ASN A 22 14.87 1.52 -3.88
N TRP A 23 14.55 2.48 -4.75
CA TRP A 23 15.27 2.73 -5.99
C TRP A 23 16.70 3.23 -5.80
N PHE A 24 16.98 3.85 -4.66
CA PHE A 24 18.27 4.43 -4.35
C PHE A 24 19.26 3.42 -3.79
N ASN A 25 18.83 2.19 -3.50
CA ASN A 25 19.62 1.15 -2.84
C ASN A 25 20.28 1.66 -1.54
N LEU A 26 19.57 2.50 -0.80
CA LEU A 26 20.04 3.12 0.45
C LEU A 26 19.16 2.68 1.62
N GLY A 27 19.78 2.57 2.79
CA GLY A 27 19.09 2.33 4.04
C GLY A 27 19.61 1.13 4.80
N GLY A 28 19.73 1.30 6.10
CA GLY A 28 20.13 0.27 7.06
C GLY A 28 18.99 -0.71 7.39
N PRO A 29 19.16 -1.52 8.44
CA PRO A 29 18.20 -2.56 8.78
C PRO A 29 16.94 -2.01 9.45
N ALA A 30 15.78 -2.61 9.13
CA ALA A 30 14.60 -2.53 9.97
C ALA A 30 14.70 -3.55 11.10
N LYS A 31 14.42 -3.13 12.33
CA LYS A 31 14.46 -4.04 13.49
C LYS A 31 13.51 -5.22 13.30
N ILE A 32 12.29 -4.96 12.86
CA ILE A 32 11.30 -5.95 12.48
C ILE A 32 10.77 -5.59 11.08
N PHE A 33 10.80 -6.57 10.19
CA PHE A 33 10.27 -6.43 8.84
C PHE A 33 9.21 -7.51 8.62
N PHE A 34 7.97 -7.07 8.39
CA PHE A 34 6.84 -7.95 8.18
C PHE A 34 6.39 -7.90 6.73
N LYS A 35 6.62 -8.98 6.01
CA LYS A 35 6.06 -9.21 4.67
C LYS A 35 4.65 -9.77 4.82
N ALA A 36 3.65 -8.92 4.61
CA ALA A 36 2.26 -9.27 4.80
C ALA A 36 1.61 -9.74 3.50
N ASN A 37 0.97 -10.90 3.52
CA ASN A 37 0.26 -11.48 2.38
C ASN A 37 -1.25 -11.62 2.59
N SER A 38 -1.78 -11.22 3.75
CA SER A 38 -3.21 -11.16 3.98
C SER A 38 -3.58 -10.10 5.03
N ILE A 39 -4.80 -9.59 4.95
CA ILE A 39 -5.35 -8.69 5.97
C ILE A 39 -5.41 -9.39 7.33
N SER A 40 -5.80 -10.65 7.35
CA SER A 40 -5.86 -11.47 8.57
C SER A 40 -4.51 -11.54 9.27
N ASP A 41 -3.42 -11.72 8.52
CA ASP A 41 -2.08 -11.79 9.09
C ASP A 41 -1.61 -10.44 9.63
N ILE A 42 -1.91 -9.34 8.93
CA ILE A 42 -1.61 -7.98 9.44
C ILE A 42 -2.37 -7.73 10.73
N LYS A 43 -3.66 -8.08 10.76
CA LYS A 43 -4.51 -7.90 11.93
C LYS A 43 -3.94 -8.63 13.14
N LYS A 44 -3.62 -9.91 13.01
CA LYS A 44 -2.99 -10.71 14.08
C LYS A 44 -1.66 -10.11 14.54
N PHE A 45 -0.84 -9.65 13.60
CA PHE A 45 0.44 -9.02 13.90
C PHE A 45 0.28 -7.73 14.71
N LEU A 46 -0.67 -6.88 14.35
CA LEU A 46 -0.95 -5.62 15.05
C LEU A 46 -1.63 -5.81 16.41
N GLU A 47 -2.43 -6.86 16.55
CA GLU A 47 -3.07 -7.23 17.82
C GLU A 47 -2.10 -7.82 18.84
N ASP A 48 -0.94 -8.31 18.41
CA ASP A 48 0.09 -8.84 19.31
C ASP A 48 0.63 -7.72 20.22
N GLY A 49 0.49 -7.94 21.54
CA GLY A 49 0.93 -6.99 22.56
C GLY A 49 2.41 -6.64 22.50
N ASN A 50 3.26 -7.52 21.98
CA ASN A 50 4.69 -7.26 21.79
C ASN A 50 4.98 -6.19 20.71
N ASN A 51 4.02 -5.93 19.85
CA ASN A 51 4.14 -4.95 18.77
C ASN A 51 3.49 -3.59 19.15
N ARG A 52 2.82 -3.51 20.28
CA ARG A 52 2.21 -2.27 20.77
C ARG A 52 3.27 -1.21 21.05
N ASN A 53 2.92 0.05 20.79
CA ASN A 53 3.78 1.22 21.03
C ASN A 53 5.09 1.25 20.22
N LYS A 54 5.27 0.36 19.26
CA LYS A 54 6.39 0.44 18.30
C LYS A 54 6.05 1.38 17.16
N LYS A 55 7.07 2.07 16.65
CA LYS A 55 6.92 2.84 15.41
C LYS A 55 6.67 1.89 14.25
N ILE A 56 5.68 2.22 13.41
CA ILE A 56 5.31 1.43 12.24
C ILE A 56 5.44 2.29 11.00
N HIS A 57 6.09 1.75 9.99
CA HIS A 57 6.15 2.33 8.65
C HIS A 57 5.64 1.30 7.63
N VAL A 58 4.68 1.71 6.81
CA VAL A 58 4.17 0.85 5.73
C VAL A 58 4.93 1.18 4.45
N LEU A 59 5.54 0.16 3.87
CA LEU A 59 6.33 0.26 2.66
C LEU A 59 5.50 -0.20 1.45
N GLY A 60 5.29 0.70 0.50
CA GLY A 60 4.69 0.38 -0.80
C GLY A 60 5.74 -0.17 -1.77
N ALA A 61 5.83 0.41 -2.96
CA ALA A 61 6.89 0.07 -3.93
C ALA A 61 8.30 0.53 -3.51
N GLY A 62 8.38 1.37 -2.48
CA GLY A 62 9.64 1.85 -1.91
C GLY A 62 10.35 2.95 -2.71
N SER A 63 9.82 3.34 -3.86
CA SER A 63 10.46 4.28 -4.78
C SER A 63 10.77 5.66 -4.17
N ASN A 64 9.91 6.16 -3.29
CA ASN A 64 10.02 7.48 -2.67
C ASN A 64 10.38 7.44 -1.18
N THR A 65 10.73 6.28 -0.65
CA THR A 65 11.06 6.13 0.77
C THR A 65 12.57 6.06 0.94
N LEU A 66 13.13 7.00 1.69
CA LEU A 66 14.54 7.00 2.08
C LEU A 66 14.68 6.59 3.54
N PHE A 67 15.52 5.61 3.79
CA PHE A 67 15.92 5.20 5.13
C PHE A 67 17.38 5.57 5.36
N ARG A 68 17.69 6.00 6.58
CA ARG A 68 19.07 6.30 6.99
C ARG A 68 19.91 5.02 7.11
N ASP A 69 21.21 5.13 7.05
CA ASP A 69 22.15 4.01 7.19
C ASP A 69 22.04 3.31 8.55
N GLY A 70 21.63 4.02 9.59
CA GLY A 70 21.33 3.46 10.89
C GLY A 70 20.06 2.58 10.94
N GLY A 71 19.28 2.61 9.85
CA GLY A 71 18.07 1.81 9.75
C GLY A 71 16.83 2.44 10.39
N PHE A 72 15.86 1.60 10.66
CA PHE A 72 14.57 1.96 11.27
C PHE A 72 14.36 1.18 12.57
N ASP A 73 14.34 1.90 13.69
CA ASP A 73 14.10 1.31 15.02
C ASP A 73 12.59 1.12 15.24
N GLY A 74 12.04 0.12 14.60
CA GLY A 74 10.62 -0.17 14.65
C GLY A 74 10.23 -1.28 13.69
N ILE A 75 8.98 -1.23 13.25
CA ILE A 75 8.37 -2.22 12.37
C ILE A 75 8.18 -1.61 10.98
N VAL A 76 8.69 -2.28 9.97
CA VAL A 76 8.36 -2.00 8.57
C VAL A 76 7.42 -3.10 8.08
N ILE A 77 6.24 -2.70 7.59
CA ILE A 77 5.28 -3.61 6.99
C ILE A 77 5.33 -3.43 5.46
N LYS A 78 5.71 -4.48 4.77
CA LYS A 78 5.67 -4.56 3.31
C LYS A 78 4.42 -5.31 2.87
N LEU A 79 3.55 -4.65 2.11
CA LEU A 79 2.37 -5.30 1.54
C LEU A 79 2.78 -6.17 0.35
N GLY A 80 2.39 -7.45 0.39
CA GLY A 80 2.66 -8.41 -0.67
C GLY A 80 1.69 -8.31 -1.85
N ALA A 81 1.84 -9.24 -2.80
CA ALA A 81 1.06 -9.27 -4.04
C ALA A 81 -0.46 -9.37 -3.87
N GLU A 82 -0.92 -9.93 -2.77
CA GLU A 82 -2.36 -10.01 -2.43
C GLU A 82 -3.03 -8.63 -2.31
N PHE A 83 -2.25 -7.58 -2.06
CA PHE A 83 -2.71 -6.20 -1.96
C PHE A 83 -2.53 -5.40 -3.26
N ALA A 84 -2.04 -6.04 -4.32
CA ALA A 84 -1.83 -5.42 -5.63
C ALA A 84 -2.83 -6.00 -6.63
N TYR A 85 -4.00 -5.38 -6.73
CA TYR A 85 -5.07 -5.82 -7.63
C TYR A 85 -5.95 -4.66 -8.07
N THR A 86 -6.63 -4.85 -9.19
CA THR A 86 -7.69 -3.99 -9.71
C THR A 86 -8.90 -4.86 -10.08
N LYS A 87 -10.08 -4.40 -9.74
CA LYS A 87 -11.32 -5.13 -9.97
C LYS A 87 -12.45 -4.18 -10.35
N MET A 88 -13.17 -4.50 -11.44
CA MET A 88 -14.42 -3.82 -11.77
C MET A 88 -15.53 -4.25 -10.82
N LEU A 89 -16.27 -3.29 -10.31
CA LEU A 89 -17.47 -3.52 -9.52
C LEU A 89 -18.72 -3.40 -10.40
N ASN A 90 -19.85 -3.98 -9.93
CA ASN A 90 -21.09 -4.01 -10.69
C ASN A 90 -21.71 -2.62 -10.94
N ASP A 91 -21.33 -1.63 -10.14
CA ASP A 91 -21.80 -0.23 -10.25
C ASP A 91 -20.93 0.64 -11.19
N GLY A 92 -19.96 0.05 -11.87
CA GLY A 92 -19.03 0.75 -12.75
C GLY A 92 -17.83 1.39 -12.05
N ASN A 93 -17.73 1.28 -10.74
CA ASN A 93 -16.58 1.69 -9.96
C ASN A 93 -15.46 0.62 -10.02
N ILE A 94 -14.28 0.99 -9.60
CA ILE A 94 -13.16 0.04 -9.44
C ILE A 94 -12.74 -0.07 -7.99
N GLU A 95 -12.40 -1.29 -7.58
CA GLU A 95 -11.74 -1.56 -6.32
C GLU A 95 -10.25 -1.80 -6.59
N VAL A 96 -9.40 -1.15 -5.79
CA VAL A 96 -7.95 -1.19 -5.98
C VAL A 96 -7.27 -1.52 -4.66
N GLY A 97 -6.40 -2.51 -4.66
CA GLY A 97 -5.56 -2.82 -3.50
C GLY A 97 -4.47 -1.77 -3.28
N GLY A 98 -4.18 -1.47 -2.01
CA GLY A 98 -3.26 -0.39 -1.62
C GLY A 98 -1.83 -0.52 -2.14
N ALA A 99 -1.37 -1.74 -2.47
CA ALA A 99 -0.05 -2.00 -3.02
C ALA A 99 0.00 -1.99 -4.57
N THR A 100 -1.10 -1.68 -5.23
CA THR A 100 -1.15 -1.58 -6.69
C THR A 100 -0.38 -0.34 -7.15
N LEU A 101 0.47 -0.50 -8.15
CA LEU A 101 1.18 0.63 -8.74
C LEU A 101 0.20 1.59 -9.43
N ASP A 102 0.41 2.89 -9.25
CA ASP A 102 -0.43 3.94 -9.85
C ASP A 102 -0.55 3.79 -11.37
N LYS A 103 0.55 3.47 -12.05
CA LYS A 103 0.55 3.20 -13.49
C LYS A 103 -0.35 2.02 -13.86
N LYS A 104 -0.39 0.97 -13.05
CA LYS A 104 -1.24 -0.20 -13.29
C LYS A 104 -2.72 0.15 -13.19
N VAL A 105 -3.09 1.06 -12.28
CA VAL A 105 -4.46 1.57 -12.17
C VAL A 105 -4.85 2.35 -13.41
N ALA A 106 -3.96 3.22 -13.90
CA ALA A 106 -4.19 3.97 -15.13
C ALA A 106 -4.37 3.06 -16.35
N ASP A 107 -3.52 2.05 -16.49
CA ASP A 107 -3.60 1.05 -17.58
C ASP A 107 -4.92 0.28 -17.54
N PHE A 108 -5.31 -0.19 -16.35
CA PHE A 108 -6.58 -0.90 -16.15
C PHE A 108 -7.80 -0.03 -16.48
N ALA A 109 -7.78 1.24 -16.06
CA ALA A 109 -8.85 2.18 -16.37
C ALA A 109 -8.97 2.41 -17.89
N MET A 110 -7.85 2.58 -18.58
CA MET A 110 -7.82 2.73 -20.03
C MET A 110 -8.38 1.50 -20.74
N GLU A 111 -7.99 0.30 -20.34
CA GLU A 111 -8.47 -0.98 -20.90
C GLU A 111 -9.99 -1.17 -20.70
N ASN A 112 -10.56 -0.56 -19.66
CA ASN A 112 -11.99 -0.63 -19.33
C ASN A 112 -12.75 0.65 -19.71
N SER A 113 -12.17 1.52 -20.51
CA SER A 113 -12.78 2.77 -20.99
C SER A 113 -13.26 3.70 -19.87
N LEU A 114 -12.52 3.75 -18.76
CA LEU A 114 -12.75 4.65 -17.63
C LEU A 114 -11.89 5.90 -17.79
N GLU A 115 -12.51 7.05 -17.75
CA GLU A 115 -11.85 8.35 -17.85
C GLU A 115 -11.47 8.90 -16.47
N GLY A 116 -10.50 9.80 -16.43
CA GLY A 116 -10.13 10.55 -15.23
C GLY A 116 -9.02 9.91 -14.38
N PHE A 117 -8.41 8.81 -14.84
CA PHE A 117 -7.31 8.12 -14.15
C PHE A 117 -5.95 8.28 -14.82
N GLU A 118 -5.89 9.00 -15.93
CA GLU A 118 -4.68 9.16 -16.77
C GLU A 118 -3.53 9.81 -15.99
N PHE A 119 -3.84 10.71 -15.06
CA PHE A 119 -2.86 11.40 -14.23
C PHE A 119 -2.03 10.44 -13.37
N LEU A 120 -2.55 9.25 -13.04
CA LEU A 120 -1.83 8.24 -12.27
C LEU A 120 -0.62 7.67 -13.01
N SER A 121 -0.59 7.76 -14.33
CA SER A 121 0.57 7.35 -15.13
C SER A 121 1.83 8.16 -14.84
N CYS A 122 1.66 9.39 -14.33
CA CYS A 122 2.75 10.32 -14.00
C CYS A 122 3.23 10.20 -12.57
N ILE A 123 2.52 9.42 -11.73
CA ILE A 123 2.79 9.33 -10.29
C ILE A 123 3.53 8.03 -10.01
N PRO A 124 4.77 8.10 -9.52
CA PRO A 124 5.48 6.90 -9.09
C PRO A 124 4.92 6.37 -7.77
N GLY A 125 4.98 5.06 -7.59
CA GLY A 125 4.58 4.41 -6.35
C GLY A 125 3.25 3.68 -6.44
N THR A 126 2.65 3.44 -5.27
CA THR A 126 1.41 2.69 -5.11
C THR A 126 0.21 3.59 -4.83
N ILE A 127 -0.98 3.06 -5.10
CA ILE A 127 -2.23 3.80 -4.88
C ILE A 127 -2.44 4.15 -3.39
N GLY A 128 -2.03 3.30 -2.47
CA GLY A 128 -2.10 3.59 -1.04
C GLY A 128 -1.23 4.80 -0.66
N GLY A 129 -0.03 4.90 -1.21
CA GLY A 129 0.84 6.06 -1.04
C GLY A 129 0.25 7.32 -1.67
N ALA A 130 -0.33 7.21 -2.86
CA ALA A 130 -1.00 8.33 -3.52
C ALA A 130 -2.18 8.88 -2.71
N VAL A 131 -2.96 8.00 -2.08
CA VAL A 131 -4.06 8.39 -1.19
C VAL A 131 -3.56 9.16 0.04
N ILE A 132 -2.52 8.65 0.71
CA ILE A 132 -1.94 9.30 1.90
C ILE A 132 -1.41 10.70 1.57
N MET A 133 -0.75 10.87 0.43
CA MET A 133 -0.13 12.13 0.01
C MET A 133 -1.08 13.02 -0.78
N ASN A 134 -2.31 12.59 -1.07
CA ASN A 134 -3.21 13.23 -2.03
C ASN A 134 -2.47 13.62 -3.31
N SER A 135 -1.75 12.67 -3.87
CA SER A 135 -0.89 12.88 -5.04
C SER A 135 -1.67 13.37 -6.24
N GLY A 136 -1.06 14.23 -7.02
CA GLY A 136 -1.68 14.81 -8.21
C GLY A 136 -0.67 15.11 -9.32
N CYS A 137 -1.20 15.31 -10.51
CA CYS A 137 -0.47 15.65 -11.71
C CYS A 137 -1.41 16.38 -12.70
N TYR A 138 -0.89 17.37 -13.39
CA TYR A 138 -1.67 18.13 -14.40
C TYR A 138 -3.03 18.68 -13.91
N GLY A 139 -3.09 19.17 -12.65
CA GLY A 139 -4.30 19.74 -12.09
C GLY A 139 -5.33 18.74 -11.56
N TYR A 140 -5.05 17.45 -11.65
CA TYR A 140 -5.82 16.37 -11.04
C TYR A 140 -5.11 15.81 -9.81
N ASN A 141 -5.87 15.42 -8.80
CA ASN A 141 -5.37 14.68 -7.65
C ASN A 141 -6.31 13.52 -7.31
N ILE A 142 -5.80 12.57 -6.52
CA ILE A 142 -6.51 11.32 -6.23
C ILE A 142 -7.83 11.54 -5.48
N SER A 143 -7.97 12.60 -4.69
CA SER A 143 -9.19 12.89 -3.92
C SER A 143 -10.42 13.05 -4.79
N LYS A 144 -10.26 13.51 -6.03
CA LYS A 144 -11.36 13.68 -6.99
C LYS A 144 -11.95 12.36 -7.48
N SER A 145 -11.21 11.28 -7.38
CA SER A 145 -11.59 9.96 -7.89
C SER A 145 -11.98 8.97 -6.78
N ILE A 146 -11.71 9.30 -5.52
CA ILE A 146 -12.01 8.43 -4.38
C ILE A 146 -13.48 8.53 -3.99
N ILE A 147 -14.13 7.37 -3.89
CA ILE A 147 -15.49 7.23 -3.34
C ILE A 147 -15.39 6.80 -1.88
N SER A 148 -14.60 5.78 -1.58
CA SER A 148 -14.34 5.30 -0.24
C SER A 148 -12.97 4.67 -0.13
N ILE A 149 -12.46 4.61 1.08
CA ILE A 149 -11.25 3.85 1.41
C ILE A 149 -11.52 2.92 2.59
N GLU A 150 -10.90 1.76 2.55
CA GLU A 150 -10.86 0.83 3.66
C GLU A 150 -9.46 0.80 4.23
N THR A 151 -9.35 0.94 5.54
CA THR A 151 -8.10 1.02 6.26
C THR A 151 -8.05 0.04 7.40
N LEU A 152 -6.84 -0.30 7.83
CA LEU A 152 -6.59 -1.03 9.05
C LEU A 152 -5.87 -0.11 10.05
N THR A 153 -6.45 0.04 11.24
CA THR A 153 -5.80 0.82 12.31
C THR A 153 -4.59 0.09 12.87
N PHE A 154 -3.73 0.81 13.60
CA PHE A 154 -2.59 0.19 14.29
C PHE A 154 -2.99 -0.81 15.39
N ASN A 155 -4.25 -0.81 15.80
CA ASN A 155 -4.82 -1.80 16.73
C ASN A 155 -5.43 -3.01 16.02
N GLY A 156 -5.40 -3.08 14.69
CA GLY A 156 -5.94 -4.18 13.92
C GLY A 156 -7.43 -4.06 13.60
N GLU A 157 -8.06 -2.89 13.76
CA GLU A 157 -9.47 -2.66 13.44
C GLU A 157 -9.64 -2.22 11.99
N LEU A 158 -10.55 -2.85 11.26
CA LEU A 158 -10.97 -2.40 9.93
C LEU A 158 -11.90 -1.20 10.08
N LYS A 159 -11.61 -0.15 9.31
CA LYS A 159 -12.43 1.06 9.20
C LYS A 159 -12.65 1.43 7.76
N SER A 160 -13.88 1.87 7.45
CA SER A 160 -14.27 2.36 6.13
C SER A 160 -14.61 3.85 6.21
N TYR A 161 -14.10 4.64 5.28
CA TYR A 161 -14.34 6.07 5.18
C TYR A 161 -14.88 6.40 3.80
N LYS A 162 -15.95 7.19 3.76
CA LYS A 162 -16.41 7.81 2.50
C LYS A 162 -15.57 9.03 2.19
N SER A 163 -15.48 9.42 0.93
CA SER A 163 -14.67 10.56 0.48
C SER A 163 -14.95 11.85 1.25
N ASN A 164 -16.21 12.09 1.64
CA ASN A 164 -16.59 13.28 2.42
C ASN A 164 -16.06 13.28 3.86
N ASP A 165 -15.70 12.14 4.39
CA ASP A 165 -15.18 11.96 5.76
C ASP A 165 -13.64 12.03 5.81
N ILE A 166 -12.99 12.16 4.65
CA ILE A 166 -11.54 12.16 4.52
C ILE A 166 -11.07 13.61 4.34
N LYS A 167 -10.14 14.03 5.20
CA LYS A 167 -9.43 15.30 5.02
C LYS A 167 -8.20 15.07 4.17
N PHE A 168 -8.24 15.56 2.94
CA PHE A 168 -7.09 15.60 2.05
C PHE A 168 -6.34 16.92 2.25
N PHE A 169 -5.02 16.85 2.23
CA PHE A 169 -4.14 18.02 2.37
C PHE A 169 -3.58 18.45 1.01
#